data_c95aa0bf21e8b89a7fa3ed4bb89e1a42
#
_entry.id   c95aa0bf21e8b89a7fa3ed4bb89e1a42
#
_cell.length_a   1.000
_cell.length_b   1.000
_cell.length_c   1.000
_cell.angle_alpha   90.00
_cell.angle_beta   90.00
_cell.angle_gamma   90.00
#
_symmetry.space_group_name_H-M   'P 1'
#
loop_
_entity.id
_entity.type
_entity.pdbx_description
1 polymer ?
#
loop_
_entity_poly.entity_id
_entity_poly.type
_entity_poly.pdbx_seq_one_letter_code
_entity_poly.pdbx_strand_id
1 'polypeptide(L)'
;MKQKVLSGGVLAGGSGTRDRVKNDYYATPKYATRQFLEQLAKDGEALVGSILEPSCGEGHMSDVLIEFYGEENVTSSDICDRGYIKQDFTANFLDADFDMYDNVITNPPFSLASEFIKKSLSISTKKVIMFAKIQLLEGVKRHEMFQNTPLKYVYVNSSRVATHRNGKERDENGKKWATTMCLAWFVWEHGYTGEPIIRWLK
;
A
#
# COMPACT_ATOMS: atom_id res chain seq x y z
N MET A 1 -11.57 -14.74 -40.03
CA MET A 1 -11.05 -14.03 -38.82
C MET A 1 -11.69 -14.63 -37.59
N LYS A 2 -10.91 -15.36 -36.75
CA LYS A 2 -11.43 -15.91 -35.49
C LYS A 2 -11.43 -14.77 -34.45
N GLN A 3 -12.61 -14.35 -34.01
CA GLN A 3 -12.76 -13.43 -32.88
C GLN A 3 -12.18 -14.11 -31.62
N LYS A 4 -11.17 -13.46 -31.03
CA LYS A 4 -10.56 -13.89 -29.79
C LYS A 4 -11.52 -13.56 -28.64
N VAL A 5 -12.25 -14.56 -28.17
CA VAL A 5 -13.13 -14.42 -26.98
C VAL A 5 -12.21 -14.18 -25.78
N LEU A 6 -12.29 -13.00 -25.18
CA LEU A 6 -11.57 -12.69 -23.94
C LEU A 6 -12.20 -13.52 -22.79
N SER A 7 -11.38 -14.21 -22.03
CA SER A 7 -11.86 -14.94 -20.86
C SER A 7 -12.42 -13.99 -19.80
N GLY A 8 -13.46 -14.41 -19.05
CA GLY A 8 -14.11 -13.58 -18.03
C GLY A 8 -13.15 -13.02 -16.98
N GLY A 9 -12.04 -13.70 -16.69
CA GLY A 9 -10.99 -13.20 -15.77
C GLY A 9 -10.25 -11.96 -16.29
N VAL A 10 -10.16 -11.76 -17.62
CA VAL A 10 -9.56 -10.57 -18.22
C VAL A 10 -10.51 -9.38 -18.14
N LEU A 11 -11.82 -9.64 -18.30
CA LEU A 11 -12.87 -8.63 -18.20
C LEU A 11 -13.08 -8.14 -16.76
N ALA A 12 -12.86 -9.00 -15.77
CA ALA A 12 -12.97 -8.70 -14.34
C ALA A 12 -11.68 -8.06 -13.73
N GLY A 13 -10.73 -7.60 -14.56
CA GLY A 13 -9.49 -6.98 -14.07
C GLY A 13 -8.45 -7.98 -13.53
N GLY A 14 -8.68 -9.28 -13.72
CA GLY A 14 -7.68 -10.32 -13.48
C GLY A 14 -6.57 -10.23 -14.54
N SER A 15 -5.31 -10.27 -14.14
CA SER A 15 -4.20 -10.44 -15.08
C SER A 15 -4.34 -11.82 -15.72
N GLY A 16 -4.83 -11.87 -16.98
CA GLY A 16 -4.62 -13.08 -17.79
C GLY A 16 -3.14 -13.41 -17.80
N THR A 17 -2.78 -14.66 -17.91
CA THR A 17 -1.46 -15.34 -18.03
C THR A 17 -0.17 -14.50 -18.24
N ARG A 18 -0.13 -13.25 -17.79
CA ARG A 18 1.10 -12.45 -17.72
C ARG A 18 1.83 -12.84 -16.45
N ASP A 19 3.10 -13.15 -16.58
CA ASP A 19 3.98 -13.49 -15.47
C ASP A 19 3.77 -12.53 -14.30
N ARG A 20 3.40 -13.10 -13.16
CA ARG A 20 3.27 -12.34 -11.91
C ARG A 20 4.64 -11.77 -11.57
N VAL A 21 4.70 -10.48 -11.27
CA VAL A 21 5.94 -9.84 -10.84
C VAL A 21 6.44 -10.55 -9.58
N LYS A 22 7.73 -10.93 -9.56
CA LYS A 22 8.35 -11.61 -8.41
C LYS A 22 8.09 -10.79 -7.14
N ASN A 23 7.62 -11.45 -6.09
CA ASN A 23 7.26 -10.84 -4.81
C ASN A 23 6.14 -9.79 -4.90
N ASP A 24 5.28 -9.83 -5.94
CA ASP A 24 4.22 -8.82 -6.16
C ASP A 24 4.75 -7.35 -6.11
N TYR A 25 6.01 -7.10 -6.52
CA TYR A 25 6.63 -5.78 -6.41
C TYR A 25 6.05 -4.78 -7.43
N TYR A 26 5.19 -3.92 -6.92
CA TYR A 26 4.56 -2.81 -7.65
C TYR A 26 4.79 -1.51 -6.87
N ALA A 27 5.84 -0.77 -7.21
CA ALA A 27 6.17 0.45 -6.47
C ALA A 27 5.08 1.52 -6.62
N THR A 28 4.76 2.17 -5.52
CA THR A 28 3.80 3.28 -5.47
C THR A 28 4.46 4.54 -6.03
N PRO A 29 3.90 5.19 -7.06
CA PRO A 29 4.48 6.44 -7.56
C PRO A 29 4.53 7.49 -6.45
N LYS A 30 5.65 8.21 -6.34
CA LYS A 30 5.87 9.23 -5.30
C LYS A 30 4.73 10.27 -5.21
N TYR A 31 4.17 10.67 -6.36
CA TYR A 31 3.05 11.62 -6.38
C TYR A 31 1.80 11.10 -5.67
N ALA A 32 1.53 9.79 -5.73
CA ALA A 32 0.35 9.21 -5.10
C ALA A 32 0.48 9.21 -3.56
N THR A 33 1.68 8.92 -3.05
CA THR A 33 1.98 9.03 -1.63
C THR A 33 1.89 10.49 -1.17
N ARG A 34 2.50 11.43 -1.90
CA ARG A 34 2.46 12.87 -1.58
C ARG A 34 1.04 13.39 -1.52
N GLN A 35 0.25 13.15 -2.56
CA GLN A 35 -1.16 13.55 -2.62
C GLN A 35 -1.98 13.01 -1.44
N PHE A 36 -1.75 11.75 -1.07
CA PHE A 36 -2.43 11.15 0.08
C PHE A 36 -2.03 11.82 1.40
N LEU A 37 -0.73 12.02 1.65
CA LEU A 37 -0.25 12.64 2.89
C LEU A 37 -0.69 14.11 3.02
N GLU A 38 -0.69 14.86 1.92
CA GLU A 38 -1.24 16.24 1.89
C GLU A 38 -2.72 16.26 2.24
N GLN A 39 -3.51 15.31 1.71
CA GLN A 39 -4.92 15.22 2.02
C GLN A 39 -5.14 14.78 3.48
N LEU A 40 -4.37 13.80 3.95
CA LEU A 40 -4.42 13.33 5.33
C LEU A 40 -4.14 14.47 6.31
N ALA A 41 -3.17 15.33 6.01
CA ALA A 41 -2.85 16.51 6.81
C ALA A 41 -3.99 17.57 6.78
N LYS A 42 -4.59 17.82 5.60
CA LYS A 42 -5.77 18.73 5.48
C LYS A 42 -6.97 18.23 6.27
N ASP A 43 -7.11 16.93 6.40
CA ASP A 43 -8.19 16.31 7.18
C ASP A 43 -7.92 16.31 8.69
N GLY A 44 -6.74 16.83 9.14
CA GLY A 44 -6.33 16.84 10.54
C GLY A 44 -5.81 15.51 11.04
N GLU A 45 -5.47 14.61 10.13
CA GLU A 45 -5.10 13.21 10.42
C GLU A 45 -3.61 12.91 10.18
N ALA A 46 -2.75 13.94 10.08
CA ALA A 46 -1.31 13.77 9.84
C ALA A 46 -0.67 12.76 10.81
N LEU A 47 0.33 12.04 10.34
CA LEU A 47 1.07 11.10 11.16
C LEU A 47 1.91 11.85 12.19
N VAL A 48 2.02 11.26 13.38
CA VAL A 48 2.84 11.82 14.48
C VAL A 48 3.64 10.68 15.11
N GLY A 49 4.94 10.90 15.30
CA GLY A 49 5.87 9.95 15.90
C GLY A 49 6.51 9.00 14.88
N SER A 50 6.95 7.85 15.35
CA SER A 50 7.70 6.88 14.53
C SER A 50 6.84 6.21 13.46
N ILE A 51 7.44 5.96 12.29
CA ILE A 51 6.79 5.40 11.11
C ILE A 51 7.61 4.22 10.60
N LEU A 52 6.97 3.09 10.39
CA LEU A 52 7.56 1.93 9.71
C LEU A 52 6.97 1.77 8.31
N GLU A 53 7.84 1.63 7.30
CA GLU A 53 7.49 1.09 5.99
C GLU A 53 8.13 -0.29 5.79
N PRO A 54 7.38 -1.40 6.01
CA PRO A 54 7.93 -2.76 6.02
C PRO A 54 8.05 -3.43 4.63
N SER A 55 7.79 -2.71 3.55
CA SER A 55 8.02 -3.19 2.16
C SER A 55 8.41 -2.02 1.25
N CYS A 56 9.53 -1.39 1.60
CA CYS A 56 9.97 -0.13 0.99
C CYS A 56 10.38 -0.25 -0.48
N GLY A 57 10.75 -1.45 -0.94
CA GLY A 57 11.20 -1.66 -2.31
C GLY A 57 12.43 -0.83 -2.63
N GLU A 58 12.35 0.01 -3.65
CA GLU A 58 13.37 1.00 -4.04
C GLU A 58 13.15 2.37 -3.35
N GLY A 59 12.38 2.42 -2.25
CA GLY A 59 12.18 3.62 -1.44
C GLY A 59 11.20 4.66 -1.99
N HIS A 60 10.35 4.29 -2.95
CA HIS A 60 9.43 5.26 -3.58
C HIS A 60 8.47 5.91 -2.57
N MET A 61 7.98 5.16 -1.60
CA MET A 61 7.12 5.67 -0.53
C MET A 61 7.97 6.25 0.60
N SER A 62 9.00 5.55 1.04
CA SER A 62 9.92 5.99 2.11
C SER A 62 10.51 7.37 1.86
N ASP A 63 10.96 7.68 0.63
CA ASP A 63 11.48 9.01 0.31
C ASP A 63 10.46 10.12 0.56
N VAL A 64 9.18 9.87 0.25
CA VAL A 64 8.12 10.86 0.50
C VAL A 64 7.81 10.95 2.00
N LEU A 65 7.83 9.84 2.73
CA LEU A 65 7.66 9.85 4.18
C LEU A 65 8.77 10.65 4.85
N ILE A 66 10.03 10.43 4.45
CA ILE A 66 11.20 11.18 4.95
C ILE A 66 11.08 12.68 4.64
N GLU A 67 10.60 13.04 3.45
CA GLU A 67 10.39 14.45 3.08
C GLU A 67 9.34 15.14 4.00
N PHE A 68 8.29 14.42 4.41
CA PHE A 68 7.21 14.97 5.23
C PHE A 68 7.49 14.95 6.73
N TYR A 69 8.22 13.94 7.21
CA TYR A 69 8.31 13.64 8.65
C TYR A 69 9.74 13.61 9.20
N GLY A 70 10.77 13.73 8.34
CA GLY A 70 12.19 13.62 8.73
C GLY A 70 12.68 12.17 8.71
N GLU A 71 13.96 12.00 8.38
CA GLU A 71 14.60 10.67 8.24
C GLU A 71 14.65 9.94 9.61
N GLU A 72 14.83 10.68 10.67
CA GLU A 72 14.88 10.16 12.05
C GLU A 72 13.57 9.53 12.54
N ASN A 73 12.44 9.83 11.88
CA ASN A 73 11.13 9.29 12.24
C ASN A 73 10.68 8.14 11.35
N VAL A 74 11.42 7.82 10.28
CA VAL A 74 11.02 6.81 9.28
C VAL A 74 11.99 5.65 9.28
N THR A 75 11.48 4.45 9.55
CA THR A 75 12.21 3.19 9.42
C THR A 75 11.70 2.47 8.18
N SER A 76 12.62 2.05 7.31
CA SER A 76 12.33 1.38 6.04
C SER A 76 12.93 -0.02 6.00
N SER A 77 12.12 -1.03 5.72
CA SER A 77 12.59 -2.39 5.52
C SER A 77 11.92 -3.05 4.31
N ASP A 78 12.53 -4.11 3.80
CA ASP A 78 11.95 -4.96 2.74
C ASP A 78 12.44 -6.39 2.94
N ILE A 79 11.75 -7.36 2.38
CA ILE A 79 12.20 -8.77 2.34
C ILE A 79 13.47 -8.96 1.51
N CYS A 80 13.77 -8.01 0.62
CA CYS A 80 14.92 -8.01 -0.26
C CYS A 80 15.62 -6.65 -0.23
N ASP A 81 16.95 -6.65 -0.33
CA ASP A 81 17.68 -5.46 -0.71
C ASP A 81 17.46 -5.19 -2.22
N ARG A 82 16.90 -4.03 -2.53
CA ARG A 82 16.66 -3.54 -3.90
C ARG A 82 17.54 -2.34 -4.26
N GLY A 83 18.58 -2.07 -3.45
CA GLY A 83 19.51 -0.95 -3.65
C GLY A 83 18.98 0.39 -3.13
N TYR A 84 17.99 0.38 -2.25
CA TYR A 84 17.57 1.61 -1.57
C TYR A 84 18.52 1.96 -0.45
N ILE A 85 19.29 3.04 -0.61
CA ILE A 85 20.39 3.44 0.29
C ILE A 85 19.91 3.68 1.73
N LYS A 86 18.65 4.10 1.90
CA LYS A 86 18.05 4.42 3.20
C LYS A 86 17.19 3.27 3.74
N GLN A 87 17.36 2.06 3.22
CA GLN A 87 16.77 0.88 3.82
C GLN A 87 17.53 0.53 5.09
N ASP A 88 16.87 0.53 6.23
CA ASP A 88 17.51 0.30 7.53
C ASP A 88 17.92 -1.17 7.72
N PHE A 89 17.06 -2.11 7.27
CA PHE A 89 17.36 -3.53 7.35
C PHE A 89 16.53 -4.37 6.37
N THR A 90 16.97 -5.60 6.15
CA THR A 90 16.26 -6.60 5.34
C THR A 90 15.62 -7.63 6.25
N ALA A 91 14.28 -7.77 6.17
CA ALA A 91 13.53 -8.73 6.97
C ALA A 91 12.22 -9.15 6.27
N ASN A 92 11.79 -10.40 6.49
CA ASN A 92 10.42 -10.78 6.18
C ASN A 92 9.49 -10.19 7.23
N PHE A 93 8.71 -9.20 6.86
CA PHE A 93 7.81 -8.50 7.78
C PHE A 93 6.87 -9.43 8.57
N LEU A 94 6.39 -10.49 7.97
CA LEU A 94 5.44 -11.39 8.63
C LEU A 94 6.10 -12.32 9.66
N ASP A 95 7.38 -12.64 9.50
CA ASP A 95 8.09 -13.63 10.33
C ASP A 95 8.99 -12.98 11.39
N ALA A 96 9.58 -11.81 11.08
CA ALA A 96 10.51 -11.13 11.96
C ALA A 96 9.81 -10.42 13.13
N ASP A 97 10.52 -10.28 14.24
CA ASP A 97 10.11 -9.42 15.34
C ASP A 97 10.45 -7.96 15.02
N PHE A 98 9.51 -7.09 15.31
CA PHE A 98 9.63 -5.65 15.16
C PHE A 98 9.30 -4.96 16.48
N ASP A 99 9.99 -3.86 16.73
CA ASP A 99 9.63 -2.95 17.81
C ASP A 99 8.24 -2.32 17.56
N MET A 100 7.70 -1.68 18.58
CA MET A 100 6.46 -0.92 18.46
C MET A 100 6.73 0.42 17.76
N TYR A 101 5.89 0.75 16.78
CA TYR A 101 5.88 2.03 16.10
C TYR A 101 4.61 2.82 16.40
N ASP A 102 4.63 4.12 16.22
CA ASP A 102 3.39 4.90 16.25
C ASP A 102 2.52 4.60 15.02
N ASN A 103 3.15 4.48 13.86
CA ASN A 103 2.44 4.27 12.60
C ASN A 103 3.12 3.23 11.73
N VAL A 104 2.34 2.48 10.96
CA VAL A 104 2.82 1.61 9.88
C VAL A 104 2.14 2.05 8.59
N ILE A 105 2.92 2.35 7.54
CA ILE A 105 2.40 2.71 6.23
C ILE A 105 3.13 1.95 5.14
N THR A 106 2.41 1.29 4.23
CA THR A 106 3.04 0.50 3.16
C THR A 106 2.09 0.18 1.99
N ASN A 107 2.68 -0.26 0.89
CA ASN A 107 2.00 -0.95 -0.21
C ASN A 107 2.35 -2.44 -0.12
N PRO A 108 1.55 -3.25 0.59
CA PRO A 108 1.89 -4.65 0.82
C PRO A 108 1.76 -5.48 -0.47
N PRO A 109 2.43 -6.64 -0.57
CA PRO A 109 2.08 -7.62 -1.59
C PRO A 109 0.58 -7.91 -1.54
N PHE A 110 -0.12 -7.76 -2.67
CA PHE A 110 -1.60 -7.83 -2.69
C PHE A 110 -2.16 -9.16 -2.20
N SER A 111 -1.39 -10.25 -2.38
CA SER A 111 -1.77 -11.57 -1.89
C SER A 111 -1.69 -11.72 -0.38
N LEU A 112 -0.91 -10.88 0.30
CA LEU A 112 -0.62 -10.93 1.74
C LEU A 112 -1.19 -9.71 2.50
N ALA A 113 -2.05 -8.93 1.84
CA ALA A 113 -2.54 -7.67 2.43
C ALA A 113 -3.24 -7.87 3.79
N SER A 114 -4.00 -8.95 3.97
CA SER A 114 -4.70 -9.24 5.24
C SER A 114 -3.72 -9.57 6.38
N GLU A 115 -2.67 -10.32 6.07
CA GLU A 115 -1.62 -10.69 7.01
C GLU A 115 -0.81 -9.43 7.41
N PHE A 116 -0.46 -8.60 6.43
CA PHE A 116 0.20 -7.31 6.67
C PHE A 116 -0.63 -6.39 7.57
N ILE A 117 -1.95 -6.27 7.33
CA ILE A 117 -2.84 -5.48 8.18
C ILE A 117 -2.81 -5.99 9.63
N LYS A 118 -2.99 -7.30 9.84
CA LYS A 118 -3.00 -7.90 11.18
C LYS A 118 -1.68 -7.67 11.91
N LYS A 119 -0.55 -7.95 11.25
CA LYS A 119 0.79 -7.72 11.82
C LYS A 119 1.01 -6.24 12.12
N SER A 120 0.68 -5.34 11.20
CA SER A 120 0.83 -3.90 11.41
C SER A 120 0.02 -3.39 12.59
N LEU A 121 -1.22 -3.85 12.75
CA LEU A 121 -2.05 -3.51 13.92
C LEU A 121 -1.46 -4.03 15.23
N SER A 122 -0.74 -5.15 15.23
CA SER A 122 -0.13 -5.70 16.45
C SER A 122 1.15 -4.98 16.89
N ILE A 123 1.81 -4.23 16.01
CA ILE A 123 3.07 -3.52 16.25
C ILE A 123 2.95 -2.00 16.13
N SER A 124 1.74 -1.46 16.02
CA SER A 124 1.51 -0.01 15.97
C SER A 124 0.66 0.48 17.14
N THR A 125 0.83 1.75 17.50
CA THR A 125 0.08 2.38 18.60
C THR A 125 -0.95 3.39 18.13
N LYS A 126 -0.82 3.96 16.91
CA LYS A 126 -1.70 5.00 16.38
C LYS A 126 -2.38 4.60 15.08
N LYS A 127 -1.66 4.57 13.96
CA LYS A 127 -2.28 4.35 12.65
C LYS A 127 -1.59 3.23 11.86
N VAL A 128 -2.41 2.49 11.12
CA VAL A 128 -1.98 1.57 10.06
C VAL A 128 -2.55 2.05 8.75
N ILE A 129 -1.70 2.17 7.73
CA ILE A 129 -2.09 2.67 6.41
C ILE A 129 -1.62 1.72 5.34
N MET A 130 -2.56 1.25 4.51
CA MET A 130 -2.26 0.34 3.40
C MET A 130 -2.70 0.96 2.07
N PHE A 131 -1.76 1.00 1.12
CA PHE A 131 -2.11 1.27 -0.28
C PHE A 131 -2.41 -0.06 -0.97
N ALA A 132 -3.67 -0.34 -1.24
CA ALA A 132 -4.11 -1.65 -1.70
C ALA A 132 -5.24 -1.56 -2.74
N LYS A 133 -5.54 -2.69 -3.37
CA LYS A 133 -6.69 -2.78 -4.28
C LYS A 133 -7.98 -2.55 -3.53
N ILE A 134 -8.92 -1.79 -4.13
CA ILE A 134 -10.24 -1.54 -3.52
C ILE A 134 -11.02 -2.84 -3.28
N GLN A 135 -10.74 -3.90 -4.05
CA GLN A 135 -11.27 -5.24 -3.84
C GLN A 135 -10.86 -5.87 -2.49
N LEU A 136 -9.96 -5.23 -1.73
CA LEU A 136 -9.69 -5.62 -0.35
C LEU A 136 -10.97 -5.59 0.51
N LEU A 137 -11.91 -4.69 0.21
CA LEU A 137 -13.21 -4.58 0.91
C LEU A 137 -14.15 -5.77 0.65
N GLU A 138 -13.87 -6.59 -0.38
CA GLU A 138 -14.71 -7.71 -0.77
C GLU A 138 -14.16 -9.04 -0.22
N GLY A 139 -15.03 -9.96 0.15
CA GLY A 139 -14.71 -11.34 0.48
C GLY A 139 -15.07 -11.74 1.92
N VAL A 140 -15.65 -12.94 2.07
CA VAL A 140 -16.20 -13.45 3.35
C VAL A 140 -15.16 -13.45 4.48
N LYS A 141 -13.94 -13.95 4.22
CA LYS A 141 -12.87 -13.99 5.25
C LYS A 141 -12.42 -12.59 5.67
N ARG A 142 -12.43 -11.61 4.74
CA ARG A 142 -12.06 -10.21 5.04
C ARG A 142 -13.17 -9.45 5.76
N HIS A 143 -14.42 -9.82 5.55
CA HIS A 143 -15.54 -9.26 6.30
C HIS A 143 -15.31 -9.38 7.81
N GLU A 144 -14.97 -10.57 8.31
CA GLU A 144 -14.66 -10.79 9.72
C GLU A 144 -13.49 -9.90 10.20
N MET A 145 -12.43 -9.78 9.40
CA MET A 145 -11.31 -8.89 9.71
C MET A 145 -11.77 -7.44 9.86
N PHE A 146 -12.57 -6.92 8.93
CA PHE A 146 -13.05 -5.54 8.98
C PHE A 146 -14.00 -5.27 10.14
N GLN A 147 -14.82 -6.25 10.54
CA GLN A 147 -15.69 -6.14 11.72
C GLN A 147 -14.89 -6.05 13.04
N ASN A 148 -13.68 -6.60 13.07
CA ASN A 148 -12.85 -6.70 14.28
C ASN A 148 -11.60 -5.80 14.21
N THR A 149 -11.52 -4.85 13.29
CA THR A 149 -10.40 -3.92 13.18
C THR A 149 -10.89 -2.47 13.04
N PRO A 150 -10.15 -1.48 13.58
CA PRO A 150 -10.59 -0.08 13.64
C PRO A 150 -10.36 0.66 12.32
N LEU A 151 -10.92 0.16 11.19
CA LEU A 151 -10.85 0.85 9.90
C LEU A 151 -11.61 2.18 10.00
N LYS A 152 -10.91 3.30 9.81
CA LYS A 152 -11.48 4.64 9.93
C LYS A 152 -11.78 5.27 8.57
N TYR A 153 -10.81 5.22 7.64
CA TYR A 153 -10.98 5.83 6.33
C TYR A 153 -10.60 4.89 5.19
N VAL A 154 -11.28 5.11 4.06
CA VAL A 154 -10.88 4.61 2.74
C VAL A 154 -10.79 5.79 1.80
N TYR A 155 -9.56 6.20 1.43
CA TYR A 155 -9.33 7.25 0.45
C TYR A 155 -9.25 6.65 -0.95
N VAL A 156 -10.25 6.94 -1.75
CA VAL A 156 -10.37 6.45 -3.13
C VAL A 156 -9.73 7.46 -4.09
N ASN A 157 -8.80 7.00 -4.92
CA ASN A 157 -8.23 7.86 -5.96
C ASN A 157 -9.27 8.13 -7.06
N SER A 158 -9.56 9.40 -7.34
CA SER A 158 -10.50 9.82 -8.41
C SER A 158 -9.95 9.50 -9.81
N SER A 159 -8.65 9.37 -9.95
CA SER A 159 -7.97 8.87 -11.14
C SER A 159 -7.17 7.61 -10.82
N ARG A 160 -6.99 6.74 -11.81
CA ARG A 160 -6.23 5.50 -11.60
C ARG A 160 -4.76 5.79 -11.37
N VAL A 161 -4.20 5.23 -10.31
CA VAL A 161 -2.77 5.25 -10.03
C VAL A 161 -2.12 4.05 -10.70
N ALA A 162 -1.26 4.31 -11.69
CA ALA A 162 -0.47 3.27 -12.34
C ALA A 162 0.78 3.01 -11.51
N THR A 163 0.80 1.88 -10.79
CA THR A 163 1.98 1.45 -10.03
C THR A 163 3.12 1.03 -10.97
N HIS A 164 4.35 1.19 -10.52
CA HIS A 164 5.55 0.88 -11.28
C HIS A 164 5.92 -0.60 -11.13
N ARG A 165 5.82 -1.37 -12.22
CA ARG A 165 6.22 -2.78 -12.20
C ARG A 165 7.73 -2.91 -12.05
N ASN A 166 8.18 -3.69 -11.07
CA ASN A 166 9.61 -3.80 -10.74
C ASN A 166 10.29 -2.43 -10.59
N GLY A 167 9.62 -1.45 -9.95
CA GLY A 167 10.13 -0.10 -9.77
C GLY A 167 10.16 0.79 -11.02
N LYS A 168 9.86 0.27 -12.21
CA LYS A 168 9.98 1.01 -13.48
C LYS A 168 8.68 1.70 -13.87
N GLU A 169 8.74 3.01 -14.13
CA GLU A 169 7.60 3.82 -14.61
C GLU A 169 7.11 3.40 -16.01
N ARG A 170 8.02 2.88 -16.84
CA ARG A 170 7.77 2.53 -18.23
C ARG A 170 8.17 1.11 -18.54
N ASP A 171 7.54 0.52 -19.53
CA ASP A 171 7.91 -0.79 -20.08
C ASP A 171 9.19 -0.71 -20.95
N GLU A 172 9.62 -1.85 -21.49
CA GLU A 172 10.83 -1.97 -22.33
C GLU A 172 10.74 -1.14 -23.63
N ASN A 173 9.53 -0.78 -24.08
CA ASN A 173 9.27 0.03 -25.24
C ASN A 173 9.10 1.54 -24.90
N GLY A 174 9.38 1.94 -23.65
CA GLY A 174 9.25 3.31 -23.18
C GLY A 174 7.81 3.77 -22.93
N LYS A 175 6.81 2.87 -23.00
CA LYS A 175 5.41 3.18 -22.76
C LYS A 175 5.09 3.14 -21.27
N LYS A 176 4.35 4.14 -20.77
CA LYS A 176 3.85 4.12 -19.38
C LYS A 176 2.94 2.92 -19.14
N TRP A 177 3.07 2.33 -17.95
CA TRP A 177 2.19 1.24 -17.56
C TRP A 177 0.74 1.71 -17.51
N ALA A 178 -0.13 0.97 -18.21
CA ALA A 178 -1.58 1.11 -18.03
C ALA A 178 -2.03 0.17 -16.91
N THR A 179 -2.97 0.60 -16.09
CA THR A 179 -3.53 -0.23 -15.03
C THR A 179 -5.04 -0.33 -15.14
N THR A 180 -5.56 -1.54 -14.91
CA THR A 180 -6.97 -1.81 -14.65
C THR A 180 -7.27 -1.87 -13.16
N MET A 181 -6.23 -1.83 -12.31
CA MET A 181 -6.38 -1.88 -10.87
C MET A 181 -6.94 -0.57 -10.33
N CYS A 182 -7.97 -0.66 -9.51
CA CYS A 182 -8.44 0.43 -8.69
C CYS A 182 -7.77 0.31 -7.32
N LEU A 183 -6.96 1.31 -6.97
CA LEU A 183 -6.21 1.34 -5.72
C LEU A 183 -6.77 2.43 -4.82
N ALA A 184 -6.71 2.19 -3.51
CA ALA A 184 -7.15 3.11 -2.48
C ALA A 184 -6.19 3.05 -1.28
N TRP A 185 -6.21 4.08 -0.45
CA TRP A 185 -5.53 4.09 0.83
C TRP A 185 -6.52 3.73 1.93
N PHE A 186 -6.19 2.73 2.71
CA PHE A 186 -6.97 2.28 3.85
C PHE A 186 -6.28 2.74 5.11
N VAL A 187 -7.00 3.39 6.01
CA VAL A 187 -6.47 3.94 7.27
C VAL A 187 -7.20 3.33 8.44
N TRP A 188 -6.50 2.54 9.22
CA TRP A 188 -6.93 2.08 10.55
C TRP A 188 -6.36 3.03 11.60
N GLU A 189 -7.13 3.29 12.63
CA GLU A 189 -6.71 4.12 13.77
C GLU A 189 -7.08 3.45 15.07
N HIS A 190 -6.07 3.18 15.90
CA HIS A 190 -6.30 2.56 17.21
C HIS A 190 -7.25 3.40 18.06
N GLY A 191 -8.23 2.73 18.68
CA GLY A 191 -9.29 3.38 19.47
C GLY A 191 -10.47 3.90 18.67
N TYR A 192 -10.44 3.86 17.32
CA TYR A 192 -11.61 4.21 16.53
C TYR A 192 -12.70 3.14 16.62
N THR A 193 -13.95 3.56 16.87
CA THR A 193 -15.10 2.65 17.04
C THR A 193 -16.28 2.99 16.12
N GLY A 194 -16.10 3.97 15.21
CA GLY A 194 -17.14 4.38 14.25
C GLY A 194 -17.15 3.53 12.98
N GLU A 195 -18.12 3.81 12.12
CA GLU A 195 -18.19 3.21 10.79
C GLU A 195 -17.10 3.75 9.85
N PRO A 196 -16.57 2.94 8.90
CA PRO A 196 -15.60 3.43 7.94
C PRO A 196 -16.12 4.56 7.06
N ILE A 197 -15.31 5.60 6.90
CA ILE A 197 -15.64 6.81 6.13
C ILE A 197 -14.92 6.74 4.78
N ILE A 198 -15.66 6.91 3.68
CA ILE A 198 -15.08 7.03 2.34
C ILE A 198 -14.75 8.49 2.04
N ARG A 199 -13.54 8.72 1.53
CA ARG A 199 -13.04 10.02 1.04
C ARG A 199 -12.47 9.88 -0.36
N TRP A 200 -12.36 10.99 -1.09
CA TRP A 200 -11.81 10.99 -2.45
C TRP A 200 -10.55 11.85 -2.53
N LEU A 201 -9.53 11.31 -3.22
CA LEU A 201 -8.33 12.04 -3.62
C LEU A 201 -8.50 12.55 -5.06
N LYS A 202 -8.16 13.81 -5.29
CA LYS A 202 -8.17 14.45 -6.62
C LYS A 202 -6.76 14.69 -7.11
#